data_1a53fdc6bb55688df660ce033cc51cb8
#
_entry.id   1a53fdc6bb55688df660ce033cc51cb8
#
_cell.length_a   1.000
_cell.length_b   1.000
_cell.length_c   1.000
_cell.angle_alpha   90.00
_cell.angle_beta   90.00
_cell.angle_gamma   90.00
#
_symmetry.space_group_name_H-M   'P 1'
#
loop_
_entity.id
_entity.type
_entity.pdbx_description
1 polymer ?
#
loop_
_entity_poly.entity_id
_entity_poly.type
_entity_poly.pdbx_seq_one_letter_code
_entity_poly.pdbx_strand_id
1 'polypeptide(L)'
;MSKRIAFLSAAALGALALTATITAPVSAQEKTVMVGGAAMFPSKNIVQNAVNSKDHTTLVAAVKAAGLVETLESKGPFTVFAPTNTAFGKSPAGTVDTLVKPENKATLTKILTYHVVPGKLEASALTEGKKLKTAEGEELTVKHQDGKIWIVDAKGGTSMVTISNVNQSNGVIHVVDTVLMPAS
;
A
#
# COMPACT_ATOMS: atom_id res chain seq x y z
N MET A 1 -56.10 18.21 72.38
CA MET A 1 -56.04 16.81 72.85
C MET A 1 -55.20 16.02 71.83
N SER A 2 -53.99 15.82 72.22
CA SER A 2 -53.34 14.51 72.53
C SER A 2 -53.52 13.46 71.48
N LYS A 3 -52.49 12.92 70.82
CA LYS A 3 -51.37 12.08 71.27
C LYS A 3 -50.57 11.73 70.01
N ARG A 4 -49.27 11.91 69.91
CA ARG A 4 -48.17 10.93 70.22
C ARG A 4 -48.13 9.74 69.28
N ILE A 5 -47.05 9.70 68.61
CA ILE A 5 -45.81 8.89 68.62
C ILE A 5 -45.93 7.69 67.67
N ALA A 6 -45.00 7.53 66.81
CA ALA A 6 -43.95 6.51 66.88
C ALA A 6 -42.95 6.59 65.75
N PHE A 7 -41.71 6.59 66.13
CA PHE A 7 -40.54 6.31 65.33
C PHE A 7 -40.56 4.90 64.77
N LEU A 8 -40.12 4.69 63.54
CA LEU A 8 -39.36 3.49 63.21
C LEU A 8 -38.37 3.78 62.08
N SER A 9 -37.13 3.73 62.46
CA SER A 9 -35.97 3.67 61.56
C SER A 9 -36.04 2.39 60.76
N ALA A 10 -35.85 2.52 59.47
CA ALA A 10 -35.43 1.40 58.63
C ALA A 10 -34.28 1.87 57.75
N ALA A 11 -33.10 1.42 58.13
CA ALA A 11 -31.91 1.55 57.34
C ALA A 11 -32.07 0.73 56.06
N ALA A 12 -32.10 1.38 54.90
CA ALA A 12 -31.96 0.70 53.62
C ALA A 12 -30.52 0.83 53.15
N LEU A 13 -29.82 -0.29 53.18
CA LEU A 13 -28.51 -0.46 52.56
C LEU A 13 -28.61 -0.09 51.06
N GLY A 14 -27.95 0.98 50.69
CA GLY A 14 -27.72 1.31 49.29
C GLY A 14 -26.73 0.33 48.67
N ALA A 15 -27.23 -0.57 47.87
CA ALA A 15 -26.39 -1.36 46.97
C ALA A 15 -25.85 -0.42 45.89
N LEU A 16 -24.59 -0.05 46.01
CA LEU A 16 -23.85 0.67 45.00
C LEU A 16 -23.60 -0.30 43.84
N ALA A 17 -24.48 -0.32 42.86
CA ALA A 17 -24.25 -1.03 41.62
C ALA A 17 -23.15 -0.32 40.85
N LEU A 18 -21.93 -0.84 40.98
CA LEU A 18 -20.79 -0.43 40.14
C LEU A 18 -21.06 -0.94 38.74
N THR A 19 -21.71 -0.14 37.93
CA THR A 19 -21.77 -0.41 36.46
C THR A 19 -20.38 -0.18 35.89
N ALA A 20 -19.62 -1.27 35.76
CA ALA A 20 -18.42 -1.28 34.98
C ALA A 20 -18.84 -1.06 33.53
N THR A 21 -18.72 0.18 33.05
CA THR A 21 -18.76 0.47 31.63
C THR A 21 -17.51 -0.16 31.02
N ILE A 22 -17.69 -1.33 30.45
CA ILE A 22 -16.69 -1.94 29.58
C ILE A 22 -16.66 -1.05 28.34
N THR A 23 -15.81 -0.04 28.34
CA THR A 23 -15.40 0.63 27.10
C THR A 23 -14.57 -0.38 26.33
N ALA A 24 -15.25 -1.14 25.47
CA ALA A 24 -14.54 -1.88 24.43
C ALA A 24 -13.67 -0.88 23.67
N PRO A 25 -12.39 -1.16 23.44
CA PRO A 25 -11.58 -0.29 22.60
C PRO A 25 -12.28 -0.24 21.24
N VAL A 26 -12.74 0.96 20.86
CA VAL A 26 -13.14 1.21 19.48
C VAL A 26 -11.87 0.95 18.67
N SER A 27 -11.79 -0.23 18.09
CA SER A 27 -10.78 -0.53 17.08
C SER A 27 -10.98 0.54 16.00
N ALA A 28 -10.09 1.51 15.96
CA ALA A 28 -10.06 2.48 14.88
C ALA A 28 -10.00 1.66 13.60
N GLN A 29 -11.09 1.66 12.84
CA GLN A 29 -11.22 0.87 11.63
C GLN A 29 -10.15 1.38 10.66
N GLU A 30 -9.08 0.61 10.46
CA GLU A 30 -7.99 0.99 9.57
C GLU A 30 -8.57 1.29 8.19
N LYS A 31 -8.26 2.47 7.65
CA LYS A 31 -8.72 2.86 6.32
C LYS A 31 -8.03 1.99 5.28
N THR A 32 -8.67 0.90 4.92
CA THR A 32 -8.18 -0.03 3.90
C THR A 32 -8.55 0.42 2.50
N VAL A 33 -7.71 0.11 1.54
CA VAL A 33 -7.97 0.26 0.11
C VAL A 33 -8.06 -1.12 -0.51
N MET A 34 -9.10 -1.36 -1.30
CA MET A 34 -9.26 -2.63 -2.00
C MET A 34 -8.40 -2.65 -3.26
N VAL A 35 -7.57 -3.66 -3.41
CA VAL A 35 -6.72 -3.87 -4.60
C VAL A 35 -6.74 -5.35 -4.97
N GLY A 36 -7.14 -5.66 -6.19
CA GLY A 36 -7.23 -7.04 -6.67
C GLY A 36 -8.11 -7.96 -5.82
N GLY A 37 -9.20 -7.41 -5.28
CA GLY A 37 -10.13 -8.14 -4.42
C GLY A 37 -9.64 -8.39 -2.99
N ALA A 38 -8.48 -7.84 -2.60
CA ALA A 38 -7.95 -7.92 -1.25
C ALA A 38 -7.90 -6.55 -0.57
N ALA A 39 -8.22 -6.51 0.72
CA ALA A 39 -8.05 -5.32 1.54
C ALA A 39 -6.56 -5.11 1.86
N MET A 40 -6.05 -3.92 1.57
CA MET A 40 -4.69 -3.49 1.90
C MET A 40 -4.71 -2.77 3.24
N PHE A 41 -3.99 -3.31 4.19
CA PHE A 41 -3.96 -2.80 5.56
C PHE A 41 -2.75 -1.90 5.78
N PRO A 42 -2.94 -0.66 6.26
CA PRO A 42 -1.82 0.25 6.56
C PRO A 42 -0.85 -0.28 7.62
N SER A 43 -1.30 -1.22 8.44
CA SER A 43 -0.47 -1.90 9.46
C SER A 43 0.46 -2.98 8.89
N LYS A 44 0.21 -3.43 7.66
CA LYS A 44 1.05 -4.42 6.97
C LYS A 44 2.05 -3.76 6.04
N ASN A 45 3.18 -4.44 5.80
CA ASN A 45 4.16 -3.94 4.84
C ASN A 45 3.73 -4.20 3.37
N ILE A 46 4.49 -3.64 2.43
CA ILE A 46 4.20 -3.71 0.99
C ILE A 46 4.07 -5.17 0.52
N VAL A 47 4.98 -6.05 0.93
CA VAL A 47 4.97 -7.46 0.49
C VAL A 47 3.80 -8.22 1.11
N GLN A 48 3.56 -8.05 2.42
CA GLN A 48 2.47 -8.71 3.13
C GLN A 48 1.08 -8.39 2.55
N ASN A 49 0.90 -7.18 2.03
CA ASN A 49 -0.34 -6.80 1.35
C ASN A 49 -0.36 -7.30 -0.11
N ALA A 50 0.74 -7.12 -0.84
CA ALA A 50 0.80 -7.50 -2.26
C ALA A 50 0.54 -8.98 -2.50
N VAL A 51 1.00 -9.88 -1.62
CA VAL A 51 0.78 -11.33 -1.76
C VAL A 51 -0.71 -11.74 -1.69
N ASN A 52 -1.55 -10.90 -1.12
CA ASN A 52 -3.00 -11.13 -1.03
C ASN A 52 -3.75 -10.61 -2.27
N SER A 53 -3.14 -9.76 -3.08
CA SER A 53 -3.76 -9.19 -4.25
C SER A 53 -3.71 -10.14 -5.43
N LYS A 54 -4.88 -10.47 -5.99
CA LYS A 54 -4.99 -11.31 -7.20
C LYS A 54 -4.46 -10.61 -8.45
N ASP A 55 -4.41 -9.29 -8.43
CA ASP A 55 -3.94 -8.47 -9.57
C ASP A 55 -2.42 -8.30 -9.61
N HIS A 56 -1.70 -8.71 -8.57
CA HIS A 56 -0.25 -8.53 -8.41
C HIS A 56 0.52 -9.85 -8.26
N THR A 57 -0.05 -10.96 -8.66
CA THR A 57 0.61 -12.29 -8.54
C THR A 57 1.90 -12.36 -9.33
N THR A 58 1.93 -11.79 -10.54
CA THR A 58 3.13 -11.71 -11.40
C THR A 58 4.20 -10.82 -10.75
N LEU A 59 3.81 -9.67 -10.21
CA LEU A 59 4.73 -8.77 -9.51
C LEU A 59 5.37 -9.46 -8.30
N VAL A 60 4.58 -10.16 -7.49
CA VAL A 60 5.07 -10.89 -6.31
C VAL A 60 6.04 -12.00 -6.72
N ALA A 61 5.73 -12.74 -7.78
CA ALA A 61 6.64 -13.75 -8.33
C ALA A 61 7.96 -13.13 -8.81
N ALA A 62 7.88 -12.00 -9.51
CA ALA A 62 9.04 -11.25 -9.97
C ALA A 62 9.92 -10.73 -8.81
N VAL A 63 9.31 -10.17 -7.77
CA VAL A 63 10.02 -9.69 -6.57
C VAL A 63 10.74 -10.83 -5.87
N LYS A 64 10.11 -12.01 -5.74
CA LYS A 64 10.73 -13.21 -5.18
C LYS A 64 11.90 -13.70 -6.04
N ALA A 65 11.72 -13.78 -7.35
CA ALA A 65 12.76 -14.21 -8.29
C ALA A 65 13.97 -13.27 -8.27
N ALA A 66 13.74 -11.96 -8.15
CA ALA A 66 14.80 -10.94 -8.02
C ALA A 66 15.49 -10.96 -6.66
N GLY A 67 14.90 -11.57 -5.63
CA GLY A 67 15.42 -11.55 -4.26
C GLY A 67 15.22 -10.22 -3.55
N LEU A 68 14.22 -9.43 -3.95
CA LEU A 68 13.94 -8.10 -3.41
C LEU A 68 12.91 -8.10 -2.27
N VAL A 69 12.46 -9.26 -1.82
CA VAL A 69 11.46 -9.39 -0.76
C VAL A 69 11.92 -8.68 0.50
N GLU A 70 13.11 -9.00 0.99
CA GLU A 70 13.68 -8.40 2.23
C GLU A 70 13.88 -6.89 2.08
N THR A 71 14.28 -6.43 0.89
CA THR A 71 14.43 -5.00 0.60
C THR A 71 13.11 -4.27 0.74
N LEU A 72 12.03 -4.82 0.16
CA LEU A 72 10.70 -4.24 0.21
C LEU A 72 9.98 -4.43 1.56
N GLU A 73 10.45 -5.35 2.39
CA GLU A 73 10.00 -5.54 3.78
C GLU A 73 10.74 -4.67 4.78
N SER A 74 11.85 -4.06 4.39
CA SER A 74 12.63 -3.18 5.24
C SER A 74 11.82 -1.95 5.68
N LYS A 75 12.33 -1.25 6.69
CA LYS A 75 11.58 -0.13 7.33
C LYS A 75 11.22 1.03 6.40
N GLY A 76 11.80 1.13 5.21
CA GLY A 76 11.50 2.18 4.26
C GLY A 76 11.73 3.61 4.77
N PRO A 77 10.94 4.60 4.40
CA PRO A 77 9.73 4.51 3.57
C PRO A 77 10.02 4.31 2.09
N PHE A 78 9.10 3.64 1.39
CA PHE A 78 9.16 3.45 -0.05
C PHE A 78 7.87 3.87 -0.74
N THR A 79 7.99 4.34 -1.97
CA THR A 79 6.87 4.47 -2.90
C THR A 79 7.06 3.43 -4.00
N VAL A 80 6.08 2.55 -4.16
CA VAL A 80 6.13 1.48 -5.16
C VAL A 80 5.04 1.71 -6.20
N PHE A 81 5.45 1.81 -7.46
CA PHE A 81 4.54 1.79 -8.59
C PHE A 81 4.30 0.33 -8.98
N ALA A 82 3.18 -0.24 -8.54
CA ALA A 82 2.88 -1.67 -8.67
C ALA A 82 2.10 -1.94 -9.96
N PRO A 83 2.73 -2.53 -11.00
CA PRO A 83 2.02 -2.92 -12.20
C PRO A 83 1.15 -4.15 -11.93
N THR A 84 -0.06 -4.15 -12.50
CA THR A 84 -1.00 -5.27 -12.42
C THR A 84 -0.55 -6.42 -13.34
N ASN A 85 -1.16 -7.60 -13.17
CA ASN A 85 -0.96 -8.73 -14.09
C ASN A 85 -1.28 -8.31 -15.54
N THR A 86 -2.33 -7.51 -15.74
CA THR A 86 -2.69 -6.95 -17.05
C THR A 86 -1.60 -6.02 -17.59
N ALA A 87 -0.94 -5.23 -16.72
CA ALA A 87 0.19 -4.38 -17.10
C ALA A 87 1.36 -5.21 -17.64
N PHE A 88 1.67 -6.31 -16.99
CA PHE A 88 2.66 -7.26 -17.48
C PHE A 88 2.25 -7.90 -18.82
N GLY A 89 0.96 -8.18 -19.00
CA GLY A 89 0.40 -8.72 -20.24
C GLY A 89 0.48 -7.76 -21.43
N LYS A 90 0.60 -6.45 -21.19
CA LYS A 90 0.85 -5.45 -22.25
C LYS A 90 2.29 -5.45 -22.76
N SER A 91 3.22 -6.01 -21.99
CA SER A 91 4.60 -6.21 -22.44
C SER A 91 4.65 -7.24 -23.56
N PRO A 92 5.65 -7.20 -24.47
CA PRO A 92 5.77 -8.20 -25.53
C PRO A 92 5.68 -9.62 -24.99
N ALA A 93 4.99 -10.50 -25.73
CA ALA A 93 4.77 -11.88 -25.31
C ALA A 93 6.09 -12.58 -24.95
N GLY A 94 6.12 -13.25 -23.79
CA GLY A 94 7.32 -13.94 -23.29
C GLY A 94 8.31 -13.05 -22.54
N THR A 95 8.13 -11.72 -22.52
CA THR A 95 9.06 -10.82 -21.79
C THR A 95 9.07 -11.14 -20.30
N VAL A 96 7.91 -11.33 -19.69
CA VAL A 96 7.80 -11.62 -18.25
C VAL A 96 8.39 -12.98 -17.93
N ASP A 97 8.03 -14.01 -18.72
CA ASP A 97 8.54 -15.37 -18.54
C ASP A 97 10.07 -15.43 -18.71
N THR A 98 10.60 -14.61 -19.60
CA THR A 98 12.03 -14.47 -19.81
C THR A 98 12.68 -13.74 -18.62
N LEU A 99 12.09 -12.66 -18.14
CA LEU A 99 12.63 -11.84 -17.06
C LEU A 99 12.67 -12.58 -15.71
N VAL A 100 11.72 -13.46 -15.43
CA VAL A 100 11.72 -14.24 -14.18
C VAL A 100 12.72 -15.40 -14.16
N LYS A 101 13.38 -15.68 -15.28
CA LYS A 101 14.42 -16.70 -15.36
C LYS A 101 15.68 -16.27 -14.58
N PRO A 102 16.38 -17.22 -13.93
CA PRO A 102 17.58 -16.92 -13.14
C PRO A 102 18.66 -16.16 -13.90
N GLU A 103 18.81 -16.45 -15.20
CA GLU A 103 19.78 -15.79 -16.11
C GLU A 103 19.50 -14.30 -16.30
N ASN A 104 18.24 -13.88 -16.15
CA ASN A 104 17.79 -12.49 -16.30
C ASN A 104 17.53 -11.76 -14.98
N LYS A 105 17.94 -12.35 -13.87
CA LYS A 105 17.74 -11.80 -12.52
C LYS A 105 18.24 -10.36 -12.39
N ALA A 106 19.38 -10.03 -12.98
CA ALA A 106 19.94 -8.69 -12.93
C ALA A 106 19.02 -7.67 -13.64
N THR A 107 18.51 -8.02 -14.82
CA THR A 107 17.57 -7.18 -15.59
C THR A 107 16.25 -7.04 -14.85
N LEU A 108 15.74 -8.13 -14.28
CA LEU A 108 14.53 -8.12 -13.49
C LEU A 108 14.68 -7.23 -12.25
N THR A 109 15.77 -7.36 -11.53
CA THR A 109 16.09 -6.52 -10.37
C THR A 109 16.11 -5.04 -10.75
N LYS A 110 16.75 -4.71 -11.88
CA LYS A 110 16.82 -3.35 -12.40
C LYS A 110 15.42 -2.78 -12.70
N ILE A 111 14.58 -3.52 -13.42
CA ILE A 111 13.21 -3.12 -13.69
C ILE A 111 12.42 -2.93 -12.41
N LEU A 112 12.52 -3.85 -11.45
CA LEU A 112 11.76 -3.75 -10.18
C LEU A 112 12.23 -2.58 -9.31
N THR A 113 13.54 -2.35 -9.21
CA THR A 113 14.08 -1.19 -8.49
C THR A 113 13.74 0.14 -9.18
N TYR A 114 13.54 0.12 -10.50
CA TYR A 114 13.02 1.25 -11.24
C TYR A 114 11.56 1.62 -10.89
N HIS A 115 10.77 0.66 -10.41
CA HIS A 115 9.41 0.90 -9.90
C HIS A 115 9.39 1.37 -8.44
N VAL A 116 10.53 1.39 -7.76
CA VAL A 116 10.64 1.77 -6.35
C VAL A 116 11.31 3.14 -6.25
N VAL A 117 10.63 4.07 -5.58
CA VAL A 117 11.18 5.40 -5.27
C VAL A 117 11.40 5.48 -3.76
N PRO A 118 12.62 5.78 -3.30
CA PRO A 118 12.87 6.02 -1.88
C PRO A 118 12.05 7.21 -1.36
N GLY A 119 11.42 7.04 -0.21
CA GLY A 119 10.53 8.05 0.38
C GLY A 119 9.05 7.73 0.18
N LYS A 120 8.21 8.23 1.08
CA LYS A 120 6.75 8.09 0.98
C LYS A 120 6.18 9.27 0.20
N LEU A 121 5.70 9.00 -1.00
CA LEU A 121 5.11 10.00 -1.90
C LEU A 121 3.63 9.64 -2.15
N GLU A 122 2.73 10.32 -1.48
CA GLU A 122 1.30 10.21 -1.78
C GLU A 122 0.95 10.96 -3.08
N ALA A 123 -0.24 10.71 -3.62
CA ALA A 123 -0.69 11.33 -4.87
C ALA A 123 -0.63 12.86 -4.85
N SER A 124 -0.85 13.48 -3.68
CA SER A 124 -0.71 14.93 -3.47
C SER A 124 0.72 15.44 -3.66
N ALA A 125 1.71 14.58 -3.44
CA ALA A 125 3.13 14.88 -3.65
C ALA A 125 3.59 14.61 -5.09
N LEU A 126 2.77 13.93 -5.90
CA LEU A 126 3.02 13.66 -7.31
C LEU A 126 2.49 14.82 -8.17
N THR A 127 3.19 15.92 -8.16
CA THR A 127 2.82 17.14 -8.91
C THR A 127 3.27 17.06 -10.36
N GLU A 128 2.60 17.81 -11.24
CA GLU A 128 2.94 17.90 -12.67
C GLU A 128 4.41 18.26 -12.87
N GLY A 129 5.08 17.51 -13.75
CA GLY A 129 6.48 17.73 -14.09
C GLY A 129 7.48 17.30 -13.02
N LYS A 130 7.01 16.75 -11.89
CA LYS A 130 7.92 16.27 -10.85
C LYS A 130 8.74 15.09 -11.31
N LYS A 131 10.03 15.17 -11.04
CA LYS A 131 10.97 14.07 -11.27
C LYS A 131 11.13 13.26 -9.99
N LEU A 132 11.07 11.95 -10.13
CA LEU A 132 11.17 10.99 -9.05
C LEU A 132 12.40 10.11 -9.30
N LYS A 133 13.41 10.24 -8.46
CA LYS A 133 14.60 9.40 -8.56
C LYS A 133 14.27 8.02 -8.00
N THR A 134 14.43 7.00 -8.82
CA THR A 134 14.16 5.61 -8.46
C THR A 134 15.32 4.98 -7.67
N ALA A 135 15.06 3.85 -7.05
CA ALA A 135 16.10 3.07 -6.36
C ALA A 135 17.14 2.50 -7.33
N GLU A 136 16.79 2.36 -8.60
CA GLU A 136 17.69 1.96 -9.68
C GLU A 136 18.68 3.09 -10.03
N GLY A 137 18.25 4.35 -9.93
CA GLY A 137 19.07 5.54 -10.17
C GLY A 137 18.56 6.46 -11.28
N GLU A 138 17.78 5.95 -12.21
CA GLU A 138 17.13 6.74 -13.26
C GLU A 138 15.88 7.47 -12.71
N GLU A 139 15.38 8.44 -13.46
CA GLU A 139 14.24 9.27 -13.04
C GLU A 139 12.95 8.89 -13.75
N LEU A 140 11.85 8.94 -13.01
CA LEU A 140 10.49 8.95 -13.54
C LEU A 140 9.97 10.39 -13.56
N THR A 141 9.13 10.72 -14.52
CA THR A 141 8.49 12.05 -14.59
C THR A 141 6.99 11.90 -14.38
N VAL A 142 6.44 12.74 -13.51
CA VAL A 142 4.99 12.79 -13.26
C VAL A 142 4.32 13.69 -14.28
N LYS A 143 3.22 13.24 -14.85
CA LYS A 143 2.31 14.04 -15.68
C LYS A 143 0.87 13.94 -15.16
N HIS A 144 0.14 15.03 -15.29
CA HIS A 144 -1.29 15.05 -15.04
C HIS A 144 -2.02 15.25 -16.36
N GLN A 145 -2.91 14.35 -16.68
CA GLN A 145 -3.74 14.43 -17.88
C GLN A 145 -5.14 13.91 -17.56
N ASP A 146 -6.16 14.65 -17.95
CA ASP A 146 -7.57 14.30 -17.76
C ASP A 146 -7.94 13.98 -16.29
N GLY A 147 -7.34 14.71 -15.36
CA GLY A 147 -7.54 14.49 -13.91
C GLY A 147 -6.89 13.21 -13.36
N LYS A 148 -6.04 12.56 -14.14
CA LYS A 148 -5.32 11.34 -13.77
C LYS A 148 -3.82 11.59 -13.68
N ILE A 149 -3.16 10.80 -12.85
CA ILE A 149 -1.71 10.82 -12.70
C ILE A 149 -1.12 9.79 -13.67
N TRP A 150 -0.15 10.22 -14.44
CA TRP A 150 0.63 9.42 -15.35
C TRP A 150 2.09 9.45 -14.93
N ILE A 151 2.76 8.32 -15.02
CA ILE A 151 4.20 8.21 -14.80
C ILE A 151 4.85 7.96 -16.14
N VAL A 152 5.81 8.80 -16.48
CA VAL A 152 6.59 8.69 -17.73
C VAL A 152 7.94 8.09 -17.39
N ASP A 153 8.29 7.03 -18.06
CA ASP A 153 9.58 6.38 -17.90
C ASP A 153 10.68 7.02 -18.77
N ALA A 154 11.92 6.57 -18.61
CA ALA A 154 13.06 7.12 -19.31
C ALA A 154 13.04 6.83 -20.82
N LYS A 155 12.26 5.85 -21.30
CA LYS A 155 12.05 5.55 -22.72
C LYS A 155 10.90 6.35 -23.34
N GLY A 156 10.22 7.19 -22.55
CA GLY A 156 9.04 7.94 -22.99
C GLY A 156 7.74 7.13 -22.91
N GLY A 157 7.78 5.92 -22.36
CA GLY A 157 6.59 5.14 -22.07
C GLY A 157 5.77 5.79 -20.96
N THR A 158 4.45 5.64 -20.99
CA THR A 158 3.55 6.20 -20.01
C THR A 158 2.76 5.12 -19.29
N SER A 159 2.60 5.26 -18.00
CA SER A 159 1.81 4.37 -17.17
C SER A 159 0.83 5.17 -16.33
N MET A 160 -0.44 4.82 -16.39
CA MET A 160 -1.49 5.50 -15.64
C MET A 160 -1.61 4.93 -14.22
N VAL A 161 -1.67 5.80 -13.23
CA VAL A 161 -2.00 5.41 -11.87
C VAL A 161 -3.51 5.15 -11.78
N THR A 162 -3.88 3.90 -11.56
CA THR A 162 -5.29 3.46 -11.47
C THR A 162 -5.83 3.54 -10.04
N ILE A 163 -5.00 3.19 -9.06
CA ILE A 163 -5.32 3.29 -7.64
C ILE A 163 -4.13 3.96 -6.96
N SER A 164 -4.36 5.07 -6.28
CA SER A 164 -3.33 5.80 -5.57
C SER A 164 -3.49 5.70 -4.06
N ASN A 165 -2.45 6.09 -3.32
CA ASN A 165 -2.48 6.21 -1.86
C ASN A 165 -2.84 4.90 -1.13
N VAL A 166 -2.37 3.76 -1.63
CA VAL A 166 -2.48 2.49 -0.90
C VAL A 166 -1.40 2.47 0.18
N ASN A 167 -1.74 2.99 1.35
CA ASN A 167 -0.80 3.14 2.45
C ASN A 167 -0.40 1.79 3.05
N GLN A 168 0.88 1.68 3.40
CA GLN A 168 1.51 0.52 3.99
C GLN A 168 2.31 0.96 5.23
N SER A 169 2.67 0.02 6.10
CA SER A 169 3.48 0.33 7.29
C SER A 169 4.88 0.86 6.95
N ASN A 170 5.42 0.47 5.81
CA ASN A 170 6.75 0.88 5.33
C ASN A 170 6.73 1.69 4.02
N GLY A 171 5.58 2.24 3.62
CA GLY A 171 5.51 3.07 2.43
C GLY A 171 4.12 3.27 1.87
N VAL A 172 4.04 3.49 0.57
CA VAL A 172 2.80 3.64 -0.19
C VAL A 172 2.91 2.94 -1.54
N ILE A 173 1.82 2.32 -1.98
CA ILE A 173 1.71 1.72 -3.30
C ILE A 173 0.81 2.59 -4.17
N HIS A 174 1.21 2.80 -5.41
CA HIS A 174 0.40 3.32 -6.49
C HIS A 174 0.27 2.24 -7.55
N VAL A 175 -0.95 1.77 -7.79
CA VAL A 175 -1.20 0.74 -8.80
C VAL A 175 -1.17 1.37 -10.18
N VAL A 176 -0.41 0.79 -11.09
CA VAL A 176 -0.22 1.28 -12.45
C VAL A 176 -0.63 0.24 -13.49
N ASP A 177 -1.05 0.71 -14.65
CA ASP A 177 -1.61 -0.11 -15.71
C ASP A 177 -0.59 -0.55 -16.78
N THR A 178 0.65 -0.12 -16.65
CA THR A 178 1.74 -0.42 -17.59
C THR A 178 3.05 -0.56 -16.81
N VAL A 179 3.90 -1.50 -17.22
CA VAL A 179 5.24 -1.70 -16.66
C VAL A 179 6.15 -0.57 -17.12
N LEU A 180 6.85 0.06 -16.18
CA LEU A 180 7.83 1.10 -16.47
C LEU A 180 9.18 0.46 -16.86
N MET A 181 9.83 1.02 -17.85
CA MET A 181 11.08 0.47 -18.39
C MET A 181 12.22 1.48 -18.25
N PRO A 182 13.34 1.09 -17.61
CA PRO A 182 14.54 1.93 -17.58
C PRO A 182 15.13 2.11 -18.99
N ALA A 183 15.89 3.18 -19.20
CA ALA A 183 16.50 3.49 -20.51
C ALA A 183 17.63 2.52 -20.87
N SER A 184 18.37 2.07 -19.88
CA SER A 184 19.57 1.23 -20.02
C SER A 184 19.35 -0.21 -19.66
#